data_4f54962883b6f8bfe14fe9befc67bca2
#
_entry.id   4f54962883b6f8bfe14fe9befc67bca2
#
_cell.length_a   1.000
_cell.length_b   1.000
_cell.length_c   1.000
_cell.angle_alpha   90.00
_cell.angle_beta   90.00
_cell.angle_gamma   90.00
#
_symmetry.space_group_name_H-M   'P 1'
#
loop_
_entity.id
_entity.type
_entity.pdbx_description
1 polymer ?
#
loop_
_entity_poly.entity_id
_entity_poly.type
_entity_poly.pdbx_seq_one_letter_code
_entity_poly.pdbx_strand_id
1 'polypeptide(L)' 'MANTQYNEFIRIRITELRIAKNISEHKMSLDLDKSGSYIRGITSGAA' A
#
# COMPACT_ATOMS: atom_id res chain seq x y z
N MET A 1 -1.58 21.21 -5.15
CA MET A 1 -2.58 20.46 -5.35
C MET A 1 -2.66 19.35 -4.43
N ALA A 2 -3.60 19.26 -3.81
CA ALA A 2 -3.73 18.20 -2.96
C ALA A 2 -3.96 17.01 -3.78
N ASN A 3 -3.02 16.26 -3.85
CA ASN A 3 -3.12 15.07 -4.62
C ASN A 3 -3.62 13.99 -3.71
N THR A 4 -4.79 13.53 -3.98
CA THR A 4 -5.38 12.49 -3.16
C THR A 4 -4.83 11.13 -3.50
N GLN A 5 -4.08 11.03 -4.57
CA GLN A 5 -3.48 9.77 -4.95
C GLN A 5 -2.06 9.71 -4.44
N TYR A 6 -1.64 8.51 -4.10
CA TYR A 6 -0.26 8.30 -3.68
C TYR A 6 0.61 8.29 -4.92
N ASN A 7 1.75 8.94 -4.85
CA ASN A 7 2.62 8.99 -6.00
C ASN A 7 3.33 7.65 -6.20
N GLU A 8 3.97 7.54 -7.35
CA GLU A 8 4.59 6.28 -7.74
C GLU A 8 5.68 5.87 -6.75
N PHE A 9 6.40 6.83 -6.21
CA PHE A 9 7.47 6.53 -5.27
C PHE A 9 6.93 5.79 -4.04
N ILE A 10 5.81 6.27 -3.51
CA ILE A 10 5.22 5.66 -2.33
C ILE A 10 4.72 4.25 -2.65
N ARG A 11 4.11 4.07 -3.82
CA ARG A 11 3.62 2.76 -4.21
C ARG A 11 4.76 1.76 -4.36
N ILE A 12 5.86 2.19 -4.96
CA ILE A 12 7.02 1.33 -5.13
C ILE A 12 7.60 0.96 -3.77
N ARG A 13 7.69 1.93 -2.88
CA ARG A 13 8.25 1.70 -1.55
C ARG A 13 7.43 0.70 -0.76
N ILE A 14 6.12 0.84 -0.82
CA ILE A 14 5.24 -0.09 -0.12
C ILE A 14 5.40 -1.50 -0.69
N THR A 15 5.50 -1.62 -2.00
CA THR A 15 5.68 -2.92 -2.63
C THR A 15 7.00 -3.54 -2.22
N GLU A 16 8.06 -2.74 -2.17
CA GLU A 16 9.37 -3.24 -1.74
C GLU A 16 9.33 -3.76 -0.31
N LEU A 17 8.68 -3.01 0.56
CA LEU A 17 8.58 -3.43 1.96
C LEU A 17 7.77 -4.72 2.09
N ARG A 18 6.70 -4.84 1.32
CA ARG A 18 5.86 -6.02 1.35
C ARG A 18 6.64 -7.24 0.89
N ILE A 19 7.40 -7.09 -0.19
CA ILE A 19 8.19 -8.19 -0.72
C ILE A 19 9.29 -8.57 0.26
N ALA A 20 9.92 -7.59 0.87
CA ALA A 20 10.99 -7.85 1.83
C ALA A 20 10.47 -8.63 3.03
N LYS A 21 9.23 -8.36 3.42
CA LYS A 21 8.61 -9.09 4.53
C LYS A 21 7.94 -10.38 4.10
N ASN A 22 7.82 -10.58 2.80
CA ASN A 22 7.19 -11.77 2.24
C ASN A 22 5.74 -11.91 2.72
N ILE A 23 5.01 -10.82 2.68
CA ILE A 23 3.61 -10.82 3.11
C ILE A 23 2.74 -10.28 2.00
N SER A 24 1.45 -10.60 2.07
CA SER A 24 0.48 -10.11 1.10
C SER A 24 0.07 -8.69 1.42
N GLU A 25 -0.59 -8.05 0.44
CA GLU A 25 -1.13 -6.70 0.67
C GLU A 25 -2.16 -6.72 1.78
N HIS A 26 -2.95 -7.77 1.82
CA HIS A 26 -3.97 -7.92 2.85
C HIS A 26 -3.32 -7.98 4.24
N LYS A 27 -2.31 -8.81 4.37
CA LYS A 27 -1.61 -8.96 5.65
C LYS A 27 -0.96 -7.65 6.07
N MET A 28 -0.34 -6.96 5.13
CA MET A 28 0.30 -5.69 5.43
C MET A 28 -0.72 -4.66 5.89
N SER A 29 -1.90 -4.66 5.27
CA SER A 29 -2.97 -3.76 5.68
C SER A 29 -3.37 -4.01 7.13
N LEU A 30 -3.56 -5.27 7.47
CA LEU A 30 -3.95 -5.63 8.84
C LEU A 30 -2.87 -5.30 9.84
N ASP A 31 -1.61 -5.46 9.46
CA ASP A 31 -0.49 -5.12 10.34
C ASP A 31 -0.47 -3.62 10.65
N LEU A 32 -1.00 -2.81 9.77
CA LEU A 32 -1.10 -1.37 9.97
C LEU A 32 -2.40 -0.97 10.67
N ASP A 33 -3.17 -1.97 11.13
CA ASP A 33 -4.43 -1.74 11.80
C ASP A 33 -5.43 -1.05 10.87
N LYS A 34 -5.42 -1.44 9.60
CA LYS A 34 -6.30 -0.89 8.59
C LYS A 34 -7.16 -2.00 8.02
N SER A 35 -8.10 -1.62 7.15
CA SER A 35 -8.91 -2.64 6.48
C SER A 35 -8.03 -3.46 5.54
N GLY A 36 -8.50 -4.66 5.20
CA GLY A 36 -7.69 -5.57 4.41
C GLY A 36 -7.37 -5.08 3.01
N SER A 37 -8.06 -4.07 2.52
CA SER A 37 -7.81 -3.54 1.18
C SER A 37 -7.04 -2.23 1.19
N TYR A 38 -6.56 -1.81 2.34
CA TYR A 38 -5.90 -0.52 2.47
C TYR A 38 -4.67 -0.40 1.54
N ILE A 39 -3.77 -1.36 1.63
CA ILE A 39 -2.54 -1.33 0.84
C ILE A 39 -2.86 -1.47 -0.64
N ARG A 40 -3.81 -2.33 -0.99
CA ARG A 40 -4.18 -2.49 -2.38
C ARG A 40 -4.74 -1.19 -2.96
N GLY A 41 -5.49 -0.45 -2.17
CA GLY A 41 -5.98 0.85 -2.60
C GLY A 41 -4.85 1.80 -2.94
N ILE A 42 -3.77 1.76 -2.16
CA ILE A 42 -2.62 2.60 -2.41
C ILE A 42 -1.87 2.14 -3.66
N THR A 43 -1.58 0.85 -3.75
CA THR A 43 -0.73 0.34 -4.83
C THR A 43 -1.44 0.34 -6.17
N SER A 44 -2.77 0.24 -6.18
CA SER A 44 -3.51 0.27 -7.44
C SER A 44 -3.65 1.68 -7.99
N GLY A 45 -3.33 2.67 -7.20
CA GLY A 45 -3.47 4.05 -7.64
C GLY A 45 -4.87 4.58 -7.58
N ALA A 46 -5.80 3.82 -7.02
CA ALA A 46 -7.16 4.29 -6.86
C ALA A 46 -7.20 5.29 -5.73
N ALA A 47 -7.79 6.40 -6.00
CA ALA A 47 -7.89 7.44 -4.99
C ALA A 47 -9.12 7.24 -4.15
#